data_792c0f3b1c1d7e0d5a6003c004718499
#
_entry.id   792c0f3b1c1d7e0d5a6003c004718499
#
_cell.length_a   1.000
_cell.length_b   1.000
_cell.length_c   1.000
_cell.angle_alpha   90.00
_cell.angle_beta   90.00
_cell.angle_gamma   90.00
#
_symmetry.space_group_name_H-M   'P 1'
#
loop_
_entity.id
_entity.type
_entity.pdbx_description
1 polymer ?
#
loop_
_entity_poly.entity_id
_entity_poly.type
_entity_poly.pdbx_seq_one_letter_code
_entity_poly.pdbx_strand_id
1 'polypeptide(L)'
;MYSWHLVPTTWIDAYRTQIKKIQTALPDVPIYINCILPITDEAIAQTPDLGYYPDYNEGLIKLCQEMGCTFIDNSTIVTDSSENLYEPDGEHVIQDYYPKWLTNMAQIAGLKA
;
A
#
# COMPACT_ATOMS: atom_id res chain seq x y z
N MET A 1 2.69 -22.38 -6.27
CA MET A 1 3.03 -21.67 -5.87
C MET A 1 3.07 -20.56 -5.57
N TYR A 2 3.13 -20.13 -4.93
CA TYR A 2 2.94 -19.02 -4.92
C TYR A 2 3.84 -18.16 -4.52
N SER A 3 3.67 -17.37 -4.85
CA SER A 3 4.39 -16.11 -4.80
C SER A 3 4.72 -15.60 -3.41
N TRP A 4 4.07 -16.05 -2.38
CA TRP A 4 4.44 -15.68 -1.02
C TRP A 4 5.91 -16.01 -0.70
N HIS A 5 6.52 -16.95 -1.41
CA HIS A 5 7.94 -17.22 -1.28
C HIS A 5 8.81 -16.04 -1.67
N LEU A 6 8.26 -15.13 -2.48
CA LEU A 6 8.99 -14.03 -3.06
C LEU A 6 8.83 -12.75 -2.25
N VAL A 7 8.00 -12.77 -1.22
CA VAL A 7 7.92 -11.67 -0.26
C VAL A 7 8.96 -11.94 0.81
N PRO A 8 10.10 -11.21 0.82
CA PRO A 8 11.16 -11.52 1.76
C PRO A 8 10.69 -11.30 3.19
N THR A 9 10.96 -12.26 4.07
CA THR A 9 10.70 -12.07 5.51
C THR A 9 11.42 -10.83 6.02
N THR A 10 12.61 -10.54 5.50
CA THR A 10 13.36 -9.36 5.87
C THR A 10 12.62 -8.07 5.58
N TRP A 11 11.83 -8.02 4.50
CA TRP A 11 11.03 -6.85 4.15
C TRP A 11 9.92 -6.61 5.20
N ILE A 12 9.19 -7.66 5.55
CA ILE A 12 8.14 -7.59 6.58
C ILE A 12 8.75 -7.29 7.95
N ASP A 13 9.88 -7.91 8.28
CA ASP A 13 10.56 -7.68 9.56
C ASP A 13 11.05 -6.24 9.67
N ALA A 14 11.50 -5.63 8.58
CA ALA A 14 11.89 -4.22 8.57
C ALA A 14 10.70 -3.32 8.90
N TYR A 15 9.54 -3.58 8.30
CA TYR A 15 8.29 -2.87 8.64
C TYR A 15 7.94 -3.05 10.10
N ARG A 16 7.96 -4.29 10.58
CA ARG A 16 7.62 -4.60 11.97
C ARG A 16 8.51 -3.84 12.94
N THR A 17 9.80 -3.80 12.66
CA THR A 17 10.77 -3.10 13.49
C THR A 17 10.48 -1.61 13.56
N GLN A 18 10.19 -0.98 12.42
CA GLN A 18 9.87 0.44 12.38
C GLN A 18 8.56 0.75 13.10
N ILE A 19 7.53 -0.07 12.90
CA ILE A 19 6.25 0.10 13.58
C ILE A 19 6.44 0.02 15.10
N LYS A 20 7.23 -0.95 15.58
CA LYS A 20 7.52 -1.08 17.01
C LYS A 20 8.20 0.16 17.57
N LYS A 21 9.14 0.74 16.83
CA LYS A 21 9.80 1.98 17.26
C LYS A 21 8.81 3.12 17.41
N ILE A 22 7.90 3.26 16.46
CA ILE A 22 6.87 4.31 16.53
C ILE A 22 5.93 4.06 17.71
N GLN A 23 5.48 2.82 17.89
CA GLN A 23 4.57 2.47 18.98
C GLN A 23 5.21 2.68 20.35
N THR A 24 6.50 2.44 20.46
CA THR A 24 7.23 2.66 21.71
C THR A 24 7.35 4.15 22.02
N ALA A 25 7.65 4.95 20.99
CA ALA A 25 7.81 6.41 21.16
C ALA A 25 6.47 7.12 21.31
N LEU A 26 5.42 6.65 20.65
CA LEU A 26 4.11 7.30 20.56
C LEU A 26 3.00 6.25 20.74
N PRO A 27 2.82 5.71 21.96
CA PRO A 27 1.96 4.54 22.16
C PRO A 27 0.48 4.77 21.85
N ASP A 28 0.02 6.02 21.91
CA ASP A 28 -1.40 6.34 21.70
C ASP A 28 -1.71 6.82 20.29
N VAL A 29 -0.72 6.86 19.40
CA VAL A 29 -0.91 7.36 18.02
C VAL A 29 -1.34 6.20 17.11
N PRO A 30 -2.46 6.34 16.40
CA PRO A 30 -2.85 5.32 15.43
C PRO A 30 -1.91 5.34 14.23
N ILE A 31 -1.60 4.16 13.70
CA ILE A 31 -0.71 4.00 12.55
C ILE A 31 -1.52 3.44 11.39
N TYR A 32 -1.37 4.06 10.23
CA TYR A 32 -2.03 3.67 8.98
C TYR A 32 -0.98 3.31 7.96
N ILE A 33 -1.17 2.19 7.29
CA ILE A 33 -0.22 1.69 6.28
C ILE A 33 -0.92 1.64 4.94
N ASN A 34 -0.40 2.38 3.98
CA ASN A 34 -0.95 2.41 2.62
C ASN A 34 -0.56 1.16 1.83
N CYS A 35 -1.45 0.69 0.99
CA CYS A 35 -1.18 -0.41 0.08
C CYS A 35 -0.17 0.00 -1.00
N ILE A 36 0.40 -1.00 -1.66
CA ILE A 36 1.05 -0.82 -2.95
C ILE A 36 -0.07 -0.77 -3.98
N LEU A 37 -0.07 0.26 -4.84
CA LEU A 37 -1.11 0.41 -5.85
C LEU A 37 -1.01 -0.68 -6.92
N PRO A 38 -2.14 -1.02 -7.57
CA PRO A 38 -2.11 -1.93 -8.71
C PRO A 38 -1.13 -1.42 -9.76
N ILE A 39 -0.41 -2.35 -10.37
CA ILE A 39 0.59 -2.05 -11.40
C ILE A 39 0.00 -2.51 -12.72
N THR A 40 0.18 -1.72 -13.78
CA THR A 40 -0.42 -2.02 -15.07
C THR A 40 0.17 -3.28 -15.68
N ASP A 41 -0.61 -3.96 -16.51
CA ASP A 41 -0.16 -5.15 -17.22
C ASP A 41 1.06 -4.87 -18.09
N GLU A 42 1.13 -3.68 -18.68
CA GLU A 42 2.26 -3.26 -19.50
C GLU A 42 3.55 -3.18 -18.70
N ALA A 43 3.48 -2.60 -17.49
CA ALA A 43 4.64 -2.52 -16.61
C ALA A 43 5.09 -3.90 -16.15
N ILE A 44 4.14 -4.77 -15.82
CA ILE A 44 4.43 -6.14 -15.39
C ILE A 44 5.08 -6.93 -16.55
N ALA A 45 4.61 -6.71 -17.77
CA ALA A 45 5.20 -7.38 -18.93
C ALA A 45 6.69 -7.02 -19.11
N GLN A 46 7.07 -5.78 -18.80
CA GLN A 46 8.47 -5.35 -18.88
C GLN A 46 9.30 -5.77 -17.67
N THR A 47 8.69 -5.80 -16.49
CA THR A 47 9.35 -6.15 -15.24
C THR A 47 8.45 -7.13 -14.47
N PRO A 48 8.54 -8.44 -14.78
CA PRO A 48 7.59 -9.43 -14.24
C PRO A 48 7.49 -9.48 -12.73
N ASP A 49 8.56 -9.16 -12.00
CA ASP A 49 8.52 -9.18 -10.54
C ASP A 49 7.54 -8.17 -9.96
N LEU A 50 7.17 -7.14 -10.69
CA LEU A 50 6.15 -6.18 -10.26
C LEU A 50 4.79 -6.85 -10.09
N GLY A 51 4.54 -7.97 -10.75
CA GLY A 51 3.30 -8.73 -10.62
C GLY A 51 3.07 -9.33 -9.24
N TYR A 52 4.05 -9.31 -8.36
CA TYR A 52 3.92 -9.82 -7.00
C TYR A 52 3.38 -8.77 -6.02
N TYR A 53 3.01 -7.58 -6.48
CA TYR A 53 2.51 -6.53 -5.58
C TYR A 53 1.30 -6.97 -4.74
N PRO A 54 0.36 -7.82 -5.22
CA PRO A 54 -0.73 -8.27 -4.36
C PRO A 54 -0.26 -9.10 -3.17
N ASP A 55 0.80 -9.87 -3.34
CA ASP A 55 1.35 -10.69 -2.26
C ASP A 55 2.01 -9.83 -1.20
N TYR A 56 2.69 -8.76 -1.61
CA TYR A 56 3.24 -7.79 -0.68
C TYR A 56 2.13 -7.10 0.09
N ASN A 57 1.03 -6.72 -0.58
CA ASN A 57 -0.12 -6.13 0.09
C ASN A 57 -0.73 -7.09 1.11
N GLU A 58 -0.83 -8.38 0.78
CA GLU A 58 -1.34 -9.37 1.70
C GLU A 58 -0.44 -9.48 2.94
N GLY A 59 0.87 -9.41 2.74
CA GLY A 59 1.82 -9.37 3.85
C GLY A 59 1.62 -8.16 4.75
N LEU A 60 1.36 -6.99 4.16
CA LEU A 60 1.08 -5.77 4.92
C LEU A 60 -0.23 -5.87 5.68
N ILE A 61 -1.27 -6.47 5.09
CA ILE A 61 -2.55 -6.67 5.76
C ILE A 61 -2.36 -7.53 7.01
N LYS A 62 -1.63 -8.63 6.89
CA LYS A 62 -1.36 -9.52 8.01
C LYS A 62 -0.54 -8.81 9.10
N LEU A 63 0.44 -8.02 8.69
CA LEU A 63 1.26 -7.25 9.62
C LEU A 63 0.41 -6.23 10.38
N CYS A 64 -0.51 -5.56 9.71
CA CYS A 64 -1.42 -4.61 10.36
C CYS A 64 -2.28 -5.31 11.41
N GLN A 65 -2.78 -6.50 11.11
CA GLN A 65 -3.55 -7.30 12.07
C GLN A 65 -2.70 -7.67 13.29
N GLU A 66 -1.46 -8.05 13.05
CA GLU A 66 -0.52 -8.42 14.11
C GLU A 66 -0.18 -7.24 15.02
N MET A 67 0.04 -6.07 14.44
CA MET A 67 0.58 -4.90 15.13
C MET A 67 -0.49 -3.90 15.58
N GLY A 68 -1.76 -4.15 15.25
CA GLY A 68 -2.83 -3.21 15.59
C GLY A 68 -2.83 -1.94 14.76
N CYS A 69 -2.33 -2.02 13.52
CA CYS A 69 -2.36 -0.91 12.58
C CYS A 69 -3.57 -1.03 11.65
N THR A 70 -3.88 0.04 10.93
CA THR A 70 -4.95 0.04 9.94
C THR A 70 -4.34 0.04 8.54
N PHE A 71 -4.72 -0.94 7.74
CA PHE A 71 -4.31 -1.01 6.34
C PHE A 71 -5.22 -0.12 5.50
N ILE A 72 -4.64 0.71 4.63
CA ILE A 72 -5.40 1.58 3.73
C ILE A 72 -5.31 1.02 2.33
N ASP A 73 -6.46 0.59 1.79
CA ASP A 73 -6.56 0.14 0.41
C ASP A 73 -6.92 1.33 -0.46
N ASN A 74 -6.00 1.73 -1.33
CA ASN A 74 -6.19 2.84 -2.27
C ASN A 74 -6.43 2.33 -3.70
N SER A 75 -6.57 1.02 -3.90
CA SER A 75 -6.60 0.44 -5.25
C SER A 75 -7.78 0.95 -6.08
N THR A 76 -8.94 1.14 -5.46
CA THR A 76 -10.13 1.60 -6.19
C THR A 76 -10.00 3.01 -6.73
N ILE A 77 -9.11 3.82 -6.15
CA ILE A 77 -8.86 5.17 -6.66
C ILE A 77 -8.41 5.10 -8.12
N VAL A 78 -7.52 4.15 -8.43
CA VAL A 78 -6.98 4.00 -9.79
C VAL A 78 -7.84 3.06 -10.64
N THR A 79 -8.39 1.98 -10.08
CA THR A 79 -9.17 1.01 -10.86
C THR A 79 -10.54 1.54 -11.26
N ASP A 80 -11.14 2.40 -10.43
CA ASP A 80 -12.48 2.95 -10.69
C ASP A 80 -12.44 4.32 -11.38
N SER A 81 -11.25 4.87 -11.62
CA SER A 81 -11.10 6.16 -12.27
C SER A 81 -11.43 6.08 -13.76
N SER A 82 -12.18 7.06 -14.25
CA SER A 82 -12.47 7.17 -15.68
C SER A 82 -11.28 7.69 -16.48
N GLU A 83 -10.30 8.31 -15.81
CA GLU A 83 -9.07 8.77 -16.46
C GLU A 83 -7.90 7.88 -16.03
N ASN A 84 -6.87 7.84 -16.86
CA ASN A 84 -5.65 7.13 -16.52
C ASN A 84 -4.82 7.96 -15.55
N LEU A 85 -4.70 7.48 -14.31
CA LEU A 85 -3.95 8.18 -13.26
C LEU A 85 -2.49 7.78 -13.20
N TYR A 86 -2.00 6.95 -14.13
CA TYR A 86 -0.62 6.49 -14.14
C TYR A 86 0.27 7.33 -15.02
N GLU A 87 1.53 7.42 -14.61
CA GLU A 87 2.60 7.87 -15.49
C GLU A 87 2.85 6.83 -16.59
N PRO A 88 3.58 7.18 -17.66
CA PRO A 88 3.82 6.23 -18.74
C PRO A 88 4.48 4.92 -18.34
N ASP A 89 5.18 4.89 -17.19
CA ASP A 89 5.78 3.65 -16.70
C ASP A 89 4.76 2.62 -16.19
N GLY A 90 3.49 3.04 -15.99
CA GLY A 90 2.44 2.14 -15.51
C GLY A 90 2.57 1.74 -14.05
N GLU A 91 3.41 2.41 -13.31
CA GLU A 91 3.77 2.07 -11.94
C GLU A 91 3.57 3.26 -10.99
N HIS A 92 4.06 4.43 -11.40
CA HIS A 92 3.90 5.67 -10.65
C HIS A 92 2.63 6.40 -11.08
N VAL A 93 2.11 7.26 -10.20
CA VAL A 93 0.85 7.98 -10.46
C VAL A 93 1.12 9.46 -10.74
N ILE A 94 0.21 10.06 -11.51
CA ILE A 94 0.25 11.48 -11.81
C ILE A 94 -0.31 12.29 -10.63
N GLN A 95 -0.11 13.60 -10.65
CA GLN A 95 -0.53 14.48 -9.55
C GLN A 95 -2.02 14.42 -9.26
N ASP A 96 -2.83 14.13 -10.25
CA ASP A 96 -4.30 14.08 -10.10
C ASP A 96 -4.76 12.98 -9.14
N TYR A 97 -3.89 12.02 -8.86
CA TYR A 97 -4.14 10.96 -7.88
C TYR A 97 -4.19 11.50 -6.44
N TYR A 98 -3.31 12.43 -6.12
CA TYR A 98 -3.05 12.78 -4.71
C TYR A 98 -4.24 13.38 -3.96
N PRO A 99 -5.07 14.28 -4.54
CA PRO A 99 -6.26 14.76 -3.83
C PRO A 99 -7.23 13.63 -3.47
N LYS A 100 -7.37 12.65 -4.36
CA LYS A 100 -8.23 11.49 -4.14
C LYS A 100 -7.67 10.60 -3.02
N TRP A 101 -6.35 10.42 -3.01
CA TRP A 101 -5.67 9.67 -1.99
C TRP A 101 -5.81 10.30 -0.61
N LEU A 102 -5.63 11.62 -0.52
CA LEU A 102 -5.79 12.34 0.74
C LEU A 102 -7.21 12.21 1.27
N THR A 103 -8.21 12.32 0.40
CA THR A 103 -9.62 12.14 0.78
C THR A 103 -9.86 10.73 1.31
N ASN A 104 -9.35 9.72 0.63
CA ASN A 104 -9.51 8.34 1.06
C ASN A 104 -8.90 8.10 2.44
N MET A 105 -7.68 8.59 2.65
CA MET A 105 -7.01 8.44 3.94
C MET A 105 -7.78 9.15 5.05
N ALA A 106 -8.25 10.37 4.79
CA ALA A 106 -8.99 11.13 5.79
C ALA A 106 -10.30 10.42 6.17
N GLN A 107 -11.00 9.85 5.21
CA GLN A 107 -12.22 9.09 5.46
C GLN A 107 -11.96 7.85 6.30
N ILE A 108 -10.93 7.09 5.96
CA ILE A 108 -10.59 5.87 6.70
C ILE A 108 -10.17 6.20 8.13
N ALA A 109 -9.42 7.28 8.30
CA ALA A 109 -8.97 7.71 9.63
C ALA A 109 -10.08 8.40 10.43
N GLY A 110 -11.25 8.64 9.83
CA GLY A 110 -12.36 9.31 10.51
C GLY A 110 -12.16 10.81 10.65
N LEU A 111 -11.28 11.41 9.85
CA LEU A 111 -11.07 12.85 9.87
C LEU A 111 -12.13 13.53 9.00
N LYS A 112 -12.55 14.70 9.44
CA LYS A 112 -13.50 15.49 8.67
C LYS A 112 -12.76 16.43 7.73
N ALA A 113 -13.30 16.54 6.53
CA ALA A 113 -12.77 17.48 5.56
C ALA A 113 -13.00 18.93 6.01
#